data_0a8ea244d33867a3f25dc85925bcbe26
#
_entry.id   0a8ea244d33867a3f25dc85925bcbe26
#
_cell.length_a   1.000
_cell.length_b   1.000
_cell.length_c   1.000
_cell.angle_alpha   90.00
_cell.angle_beta   90.00
_cell.angle_gamma   90.00
#
_symmetry.space_group_name_H-M   'P 1'
#
loop_
_entity.id
_entity.type
_entity.pdbx_description
1 polymer ?
#
loop_
_entity_poly.entity_id
_entity_poly.type
_entity_poly.pdbx_seq_one_letter_code
_entity_poly.pdbx_strand_id
1 'polypeptide(L)'
;MFKLLSALMIALSISPLWPLGENPMPGDPFVIVNKKTNELAFIHDNKVQTVITAATGKTEELTPEGLFTITVKAKDPYYRKKDIKGGDDNNPLGTRWIGFDAADTDGRIYGLHGTNDPSSIGKYVSQGCIRLQNEAIESLYDFIPLGTKILIVSSSESFDQLGKAYGAINDNGSGQIR
;
A
#
# COMPACT_ATOMS: atom_id res chain seq x y z
N MET A 1 13.29 26.05 19.65
CA MET A 1 14.41 25.15 19.34
C MET A 1 14.04 23.65 19.44
N PHE A 2 12.77 23.26 19.56
CA PHE A 2 12.34 21.87 19.75
C PHE A 2 11.66 21.21 18.52
N LYS A 3 11.53 21.91 17.38
CA LYS A 3 10.88 21.36 16.17
C LYS A 3 11.80 20.61 15.21
N LEU A 4 13.13 20.70 15.39
CA LEU A 4 14.09 19.99 14.54
C LEU A 4 14.40 18.56 15.01
N LEU A 5 14.14 18.20 16.28
CA LEU A 5 14.41 16.85 16.77
C LEU A 5 13.38 15.80 16.33
N SER A 6 12.12 16.19 16.12
CA SER A 6 11.09 15.23 15.70
C SER A 6 11.21 14.80 14.23
N ALA A 7 11.75 15.64 13.36
CA ALA A 7 11.96 15.29 11.95
C ALA A 7 13.13 14.30 11.77
N LEU A 8 14.12 14.33 12.66
CA LEU A 8 15.29 13.45 12.61
C LEU A 8 14.97 12.02 13.09
N MET A 9 13.98 11.86 13.97
CA MET A 9 13.59 10.55 14.51
C MET A 9 12.79 9.69 13.50
N ILE A 10 12.06 10.32 12.58
CA ILE A 10 11.30 9.59 11.54
C ILE A 10 12.24 9.02 10.46
N ALA A 11 13.38 9.66 10.22
CA ALA A 11 14.37 9.19 9.24
C ALA A 11 15.18 7.97 9.70
N LEU A 12 15.13 7.62 10.99
CA LEU A 12 15.91 6.50 11.56
C LEU A 12 15.16 5.16 11.55
N SER A 13 13.89 5.13 11.18
CA SER A 13 13.07 3.92 11.16
C SER A 13 13.14 3.13 9.85
N ILE A 14 13.65 3.72 8.79
CA ILE A 14 13.86 3.04 7.50
C ILE A 14 15.31 2.60 7.40
N SER A 15 15.55 1.38 6.89
CA SER A 15 16.89 0.85 6.64
C SER A 15 17.78 1.87 5.92
N PRO A 16 19.05 2.09 6.36
CA PRO A 16 19.96 3.00 5.67
C PRO A 16 20.28 2.58 4.22
N LEU A 17 20.00 1.33 3.85
CA LEU A 17 20.17 0.80 2.50
C LEU A 17 18.89 0.87 1.65
N TRP A 18 17.82 1.40 2.20
CA TRP A 18 16.56 1.59 1.47
C TRP A 18 16.75 2.39 0.17
N PRO A 19 16.20 1.95 -0.98
CA PRO A 19 15.53 0.67 -1.26
C PRO A 19 16.46 -0.41 -1.84
N LEU A 20 17.79 -0.27 -1.72
CA LEU A 20 18.80 -1.07 -2.44
C LEU A 20 19.20 -2.37 -1.73
N GLY A 21 18.82 -2.57 -0.47
CA GLY A 21 19.11 -3.78 0.32
C GLY A 21 17.99 -4.83 0.25
N GLU A 22 18.02 -5.78 1.19
CA GLU A 22 16.89 -6.66 1.45
C GLU A 22 15.66 -5.79 1.77
N ASN A 23 14.53 -6.11 1.16
CA ASN A 23 13.32 -5.31 1.27
C ASN A 23 12.08 -6.22 1.12
N PRO A 24 11.17 -6.28 2.10
CA PRO A 24 11.26 -5.53 3.36
C PRO A 24 12.23 -6.14 4.36
N MET A 25 12.83 -5.28 5.19
CA MET A 25 13.47 -5.67 6.45
C MET A 25 12.53 -5.29 7.62
N PRO A 26 12.74 -5.88 8.81
CA PRO A 26 11.96 -5.51 9.98
C PRO A 26 12.03 -4.01 10.28
N GLY A 27 10.86 -3.38 10.35
CA GLY A 27 10.75 -1.93 10.53
C GLY A 27 10.52 -1.14 9.23
N ASP A 28 10.86 -1.70 8.07
CA ASP A 28 10.59 -1.05 6.79
C ASP A 28 9.07 -0.96 6.51
N PRO A 29 8.62 0.06 5.73
CA PRO A 29 7.24 0.10 5.26
C PRO A 29 6.96 -1.07 4.31
N PHE A 30 5.84 -1.74 4.55
CA PHE A 30 5.38 -2.87 3.75
C PHE A 30 3.85 -2.85 3.65
N VAL A 31 3.32 -3.16 2.49
CA VAL A 31 1.88 -3.21 2.23
C VAL A 31 1.48 -4.65 1.93
N ILE A 32 0.39 -5.10 2.51
CA ILE A 32 -0.23 -6.39 2.19
C ILE A 32 -1.68 -6.16 1.77
N VAL A 33 -2.07 -6.69 0.62
CA VAL A 33 -3.47 -6.73 0.18
C VAL A 33 -3.93 -8.19 0.19
N ASN A 34 -4.94 -8.48 1.00
CA ASN A 34 -5.58 -9.78 1.00
C ASN A 34 -6.87 -9.73 0.20
N LYS A 35 -6.86 -10.32 -1.00
CA LYS A 35 -8.03 -10.37 -1.89
C LYS A 35 -9.17 -11.18 -1.29
N LYS A 36 -8.89 -12.20 -0.48
CA LYS A 36 -9.90 -13.05 0.13
C LYS A 36 -10.82 -12.29 1.09
N THR A 37 -10.28 -11.29 1.78
CA THR A 37 -11.01 -10.48 2.76
C THR A 37 -11.34 -9.08 2.26
N ASN A 38 -10.81 -8.67 1.09
CA ASN A 38 -10.86 -7.29 0.61
C ASN A 38 -10.32 -6.29 1.63
N GLU A 39 -9.15 -6.60 2.18
CA GLU A 39 -8.47 -5.76 3.16
C GLU A 39 -7.03 -5.46 2.73
N LEU A 40 -6.56 -4.30 3.14
CA LEU A 40 -5.18 -3.85 3.02
C LEU A 40 -4.62 -3.59 4.40
N ALA A 41 -3.43 -4.14 4.70
CA ALA A 41 -2.65 -3.79 5.87
C ALA A 41 -1.43 -2.96 5.48
N PHE A 42 -1.14 -1.94 6.27
CA PHE A 42 0.12 -1.21 6.24
C PHE A 42 0.95 -1.63 7.45
N ILE A 43 2.16 -2.10 7.19
CA ILE A 43 3.14 -2.54 8.18
C ILE A 43 4.29 -1.54 8.18
N HIS A 44 4.70 -1.12 9.35
CA HIS A 44 5.85 -0.26 9.58
C HIS A 44 6.28 -0.37 11.06
N ASP A 45 7.52 -0.06 11.38
CA ASP A 45 8.05 -0.18 12.75
C ASP A 45 7.79 -1.56 13.37
N ASN A 46 8.02 -2.62 12.57
CA ASN A 46 7.95 -4.02 13.00
C ASN A 46 6.55 -4.49 13.47
N LYS A 47 5.49 -3.84 13.02
CA LYS A 47 4.10 -4.18 13.38
C LYS A 47 3.10 -3.73 12.31
N VAL A 48 1.92 -4.34 12.34
CA VAL A 48 0.76 -3.86 11.60
C VAL A 48 0.29 -2.53 12.21
N GLN A 49 0.35 -1.46 11.43
CA GLN A 49 -0.06 -0.12 11.87
C GLN A 49 -1.55 0.09 11.69
N THR A 50 -2.10 -0.38 10.57
CA THR A 50 -3.53 -0.25 10.26
C THR A 50 -3.98 -1.33 9.30
N VAL A 51 -5.27 -1.65 9.35
CA VAL A 51 -5.97 -2.50 8.39
C VAL A 51 -7.15 -1.71 7.84
N ILE A 52 -7.29 -1.68 6.52
CA ILE A 52 -8.26 -0.85 5.80
C ILE A 52 -9.04 -1.74 4.84
N THR A 53 -10.37 -1.58 4.82
CA THR A 53 -11.20 -2.25 3.82
C THR A 53 -10.94 -1.68 2.43
N ALA A 54 -10.78 -2.57 1.46
CA ALA A 54 -10.46 -2.25 0.07
C ALA A 54 -11.50 -2.85 -0.88
N ALA A 55 -11.46 -2.47 -2.15
CA ALA A 55 -12.11 -3.21 -3.22
C ALA A 55 -11.05 -3.74 -4.20
N THR A 56 -11.23 -4.97 -4.67
CA THR A 56 -10.29 -5.63 -5.58
C THR A 56 -11.00 -6.07 -6.87
N GLY A 57 -10.28 -6.78 -7.72
CA GLY A 57 -10.76 -7.25 -9.02
C GLY A 57 -12.05 -8.05 -8.93
N LYS A 58 -12.96 -7.84 -9.91
CA LYS A 58 -14.24 -8.57 -9.99
C LYS A 58 -14.07 -10.07 -10.23
N THR A 59 -12.90 -10.51 -10.67
CA THR A 59 -12.48 -11.92 -10.71
C THR A 59 -11.10 -12.05 -10.06
N GLU A 60 -10.74 -13.27 -9.67
CA GLU A 60 -9.48 -13.54 -8.95
C GLU A 60 -8.24 -13.15 -9.77
N GLU A 61 -8.29 -13.30 -11.10
CA GLU A 61 -7.15 -13.08 -11.98
C GLU A 61 -6.88 -11.59 -12.24
N LEU A 62 -7.87 -10.73 -12.10
CA LEU A 62 -7.73 -9.30 -12.45
C LEU A 62 -6.77 -8.55 -11.53
N THR A 63 -6.78 -8.85 -10.23
CA THR A 63 -5.76 -8.33 -9.31
C THR A 63 -4.66 -9.39 -9.17
N PRO A 64 -3.49 -9.17 -9.78
CA PRO A 64 -2.42 -10.17 -9.80
C PRO A 64 -1.88 -10.41 -8.40
N GLU A 65 -1.64 -11.68 -8.06
CA GLU A 65 -0.95 -12.08 -6.82
C GLU A 65 0.56 -12.05 -7.01
N GLY A 66 1.27 -11.72 -5.94
CA GLY A 66 2.72 -11.68 -5.94
C GLY A 66 3.28 -10.60 -5.04
N LEU A 67 4.60 -10.50 -5.04
CA LEU A 67 5.35 -9.45 -4.36
C LEU A 67 5.85 -8.45 -5.40
N PHE A 68 5.38 -7.23 -5.30
CA PHE A 68 5.65 -6.14 -6.24
C PHE A 68 6.34 -4.96 -5.56
N THR A 69 6.76 -3.99 -6.35
CA THR A 69 7.41 -2.77 -5.88
C THR A 69 6.58 -1.54 -6.26
N ILE A 70 6.41 -0.62 -5.34
CA ILE A 70 5.78 0.66 -5.60
C ILE A 70 6.76 1.56 -6.35
N THR A 71 6.39 1.97 -7.56
CA THR A 71 7.25 2.67 -8.52
C THR A 71 6.75 4.05 -8.91
N VAL A 72 5.46 4.33 -8.72
CA VAL A 72 4.83 5.59 -9.11
C VAL A 72 3.89 6.10 -8.02
N LYS A 73 3.91 7.41 -7.75
CA LYS A 73 2.95 8.07 -6.87
C LYS A 73 2.45 9.36 -7.51
N ALA A 74 1.14 9.66 -7.36
CA ALA A 74 0.56 10.90 -7.82
C ALA A 74 -0.52 11.41 -6.86
N LYS A 75 -0.55 12.72 -6.63
CA LYS A 75 -1.70 13.44 -6.05
C LYS A 75 -2.58 13.89 -7.19
N ASP A 76 -3.89 13.81 -6.99
CA ASP A 76 -4.90 14.17 -7.98
C ASP A 76 -4.59 13.60 -9.38
N PRO A 77 -4.58 12.24 -9.51
CA PRO A 77 -4.14 11.59 -10.74
C PRO A 77 -5.09 11.89 -11.90
N TYR A 78 -4.52 12.14 -13.08
CA TYR A 78 -5.28 12.27 -14.31
C TYR A 78 -5.75 10.90 -14.84
N TYR A 79 -7.05 10.74 -15.06
CA TYR A 79 -7.61 9.51 -15.60
C TYR A 79 -7.63 9.52 -17.13
N ARG A 80 -6.55 9.00 -17.73
CA ARG A 80 -6.30 9.06 -19.18
C ARG A 80 -7.38 8.37 -20.03
N LYS A 81 -7.98 7.28 -19.54
CA LYS A 81 -8.96 6.50 -20.32
C LYS A 81 -10.21 7.28 -20.71
N LYS A 82 -10.57 8.30 -19.95
CA LYS A 82 -11.77 9.12 -20.16
C LYS A 82 -11.49 10.62 -20.18
N ASP A 83 -10.20 11.01 -20.24
CA ASP A 83 -9.78 12.42 -20.26
C ASP A 83 -10.34 13.22 -19.06
N ILE A 84 -10.32 12.61 -17.86
CA ILE A 84 -10.81 13.25 -16.63
C ILE A 84 -9.61 13.81 -15.85
N LYS A 85 -9.66 15.10 -15.53
CA LYS A 85 -8.60 15.80 -14.80
C LYS A 85 -8.51 15.33 -13.35
N GLY A 86 -7.32 15.46 -12.77
CA GLY A 86 -7.13 15.30 -11.34
C GLY A 86 -7.95 16.32 -10.54
N GLY A 87 -8.50 15.90 -9.40
CA GLY A 87 -9.36 16.74 -8.57
C GLY A 87 -10.80 16.89 -9.05
N ASP A 88 -11.19 16.28 -10.18
CA ASP A 88 -12.57 16.22 -10.63
C ASP A 88 -13.36 15.18 -9.82
N ASP A 89 -14.55 15.55 -9.32
CA ASP A 89 -15.42 14.67 -8.53
C ASP A 89 -15.85 13.40 -9.28
N ASN A 90 -15.85 13.43 -10.62
CA ASN A 90 -16.14 12.28 -11.46
C ASN A 90 -14.94 11.38 -11.72
N ASN A 91 -13.76 11.72 -11.18
CA ASN A 91 -12.57 10.93 -11.40
C ASN A 91 -12.59 9.62 -10.59
N PRO A 92 -12.68 8.45 -11.26
CA PRO A 92 -12.76 7.17 -10.55
C PRO A 92 -11.48 6.78 -9.82
N LEU A 93 -10.36 7.48 -10.04
CA LEU A 93 -9.10 7.26 -9.33
C LEU A 93 -9.05 7.98 -7.97
N GLY A 94 -10.02 8.85 -7.69
CA GLY A 94 -10.03 9.64 -6.46
C GLY A 94 -8.83 10.57 -6.36
N THR A 95 -8.35 10.79 -5.14
CA THR A 95 -7.39 11.85 -4.81
C THR A 95 -5.93 11.41 -4.85
N ARG A 96 -5.63 10.11 -4.86
CA ARG A 96 -4.25 9.57 -4.83
C ARG A 96 -4.11 8.34 -5.70
N TRP A 97 -2.90 8.18 -6.24
CA TRP A 97 -2.44 6.99 -6.92
C TRP A 97 -1.10 6.52 -6.33
N ILE A 98 -1.00 5.24 -6.00
CA ILE A 98 0.23 4.56 -5.58
C ILE A 98 0.35 3.32 -6.46
N GLY A 99 1.16 3.40 -7.50
CA GLY A 99 1.29 2.37 -8.53
C GLY A 99 2.43 1.41 -8.25
N PHE A 100 2.24 0.16 -8.65
CA PHE A 100 3.22 -0.92 -8.50
C PHE A 100 3.43 -1.70 -9.80
N ASP A 101 4.58 -2.38 -9.90
CA ASP A 101 5.15 -3.00 -11.11
C ASP A 101 4.59 -4.39 -11.46
N ALA A 102 3.35 -4.71 -11.07
CA ALA A 102 2.75 -6.00 -11.39
C ALA A 102 2.70 -6.24 -12.91
N ALA A 103 2.85 -7.50 -13.31
CA ALA A 103 2.81 -7.94 -14.70
C ALA A 103 3.81 -7.17 -15.60
N ASP A 104 5.01 -6.92 -15.10
CA ASP A 104 6.09 -6.18 -15.78
C ASP A 104 5.71 -4.78 -16.26
N THR A 105 4.76 -4.14 -15.54
CA THR A 105 4.36 -2.75 -15.82
C THR A 105 5.16 -1.75 -15.00
N ASP A 106 5.04 -0.47 -15.35
CA ASP A 106 5.80 0.63 -14.73
C ASP A 106 5.09 1.31 -13.54
N GLY A 107 4.00 0.72 -13.03
CA GLY A 107 3.19 1.30 -11.96
C GLY A 107 2.08 2.25 -12.42
N ARG A 108 1.81 2.33 -13.73
CA ARG A 108 0.71 3.14 -14.29
C ARG A 108 -0.54 2.33 -14.66
N ILE A 109 -0.48 1.00 -14.51
CA ILE A 109 -1.56 0.07 -14.85
C ILE A 109 -2.22 -0.49 -13.58
N TYR A 110 -1.40 -0.95 -12.63
CA TYR A 110 -1.85 -1.47 -11.34
C TYR A 110 -1.48 -0.51 -10.22
N GLY A 111 -2.39 -0.29 -9.30
CA GLY A 111 -2.16 0.63 -8.18
C GLY A 111 -3.23 0.57 -7.12
N LEU A 112 -2.88 1.14 -5.97
CA LEU A 112 -3.81 1.56 -4.93
C LEU A 112 -4.28 2.96 -5.29
N HIS A 113 -5.58 3.22 -5.21
CA HIS A 113 -6.10 4.56 -5.48
C HIS A 113 -7.38 4.85 -4.70
N GLY A 114 -7.74 6.11 -4.63
CA GLY A 114 -9.02 6.53 -4.08
C GLY A 114 -10.21 6.13 -4.97
N THR A 115 -11.37 6.67 -4.71
CA THR A 115 -12.55 6.38 -5.51
C THR A 115 -13.56 7.52 -5.47
N ASN A 116 -14.30 7.71 -6.55
CA ASN A 116 -15.52 8.51 -6.58
C ASN A 116 -16.78 7.69 -6.30
N ASP A 117 -16.64 6.37 -6.06
CA ASP A 117 -17.72 5.47 -5.66
C ASP A 117 -17.38 4.77 -4.34
N PRO A 118 -17.63 5.43 -3.19
CA PRO A 118 -17.35 4.86 -1.86
C PRO A 118 -18.13 3.56 -1.60
N SER A 119 -19.29 3.37 -2.27
CA SER A 119 -20.09 2.17 -2.10
C SER A 119 -19.43 0.90 -2.66
N SER A 120 -18.40 1.05 -3.48
CA SER A 120 -17.64 -0.05 -4.06
C SER A 120 -16.67 -0.72 -3.07
N ILE A 121 -16.33 -0.04 -1.96
CA ILE A 121 -15.37 -0.54 -0.98
C ILE A 121 -15.92 -1.80 -0.28
N GLY A 122 -15.06 -2.79 -0.09
CA GLY A 122 -15.41 -4.12 0.42
C GLY A 122 -15.92 -5.09 -0.64
N LYS A 123 -15.97 -4.71 -1.92
CA LYS A 123 -16.54 -5.52 -2.99
C LYS A 123 -15.49 -5.92 -4.05
N TYR A 124 -15.79 -6.99 -4.79
CA TYR A 124 -15.04 -7.45 -5.95
C TYR A 124 -15.60 -6.79 -7.22
N VAL A 125 -15.09 -5.60 -7.58
CA VAL A 125 -15.71 -4.77 -8.64
C VAL A 125 -14.70 -4.12 -9.59
N SER A 126 -13.40 -4.12 -9.27
CA SER A 126 -12.40 -3.40 -10.07
C SER A 126 -11.96 -4.20 -11.31
N GLN A 127 -11.21 -3.54 -12.18
CA GLN A 127 -10.53 -4.17 -13.31
C GLN A 127 -9.09 -4.62 -12.95
N GLY A 128 -8.75 -4.66 -11.64
CA GLY A 128 -7.45 -5.12 -11.15
C GLY A 128 -6.78 -4.17 -10.16
N CYS A 129 -7.08 -2.88 -10.21
CA CYS A 129 -6.61 -1.92 -9.20
C CYS A 129 -7.30 -2.13 -7.86
N ILE A 130 -6.65 -1.70 -6.80
CA ILE A 130 -7.16 -1.76 -5.42
C ILE A 130 -7.73 -0.39 -5.07
N ARG A 131 -9.05 -0.33 -4.78
CA ARG A 131 -9.72 0.90 -4.39
C ARG A 131 -9.75 1.04 -2.87
N LEU A 132 -9.51 2.24 -2.40
CA LEU A 132 -9.64 2.65 -1.00
C LEU A 132 -10.56 3.87 -0.92
N GLN A 133 -11.11 4.15 0.26
CA GLN A 133 -11.70 5.46 0.53
C GLN A 133 -10.65 6.55 0.32
N ASN A 134 -11.05 7.74 -0.14
CA ASN A 134 -10.10 8.84 -0.39
C ASN A 134 -9.32 9.21 0.86
N GLU A 135 -9.97 9.33 2.01
CA GLU A 135 -9.36 9.64 3.29
C GLU A 135 -8.32 8.58 3.71
N ALA A 136 -8.61 7.31 3.42
CA ALA A 136 -7.72 6.20 3.75
C ALA A 136 -6.45 6.23 2.90
N ILE A 137 -6.56 6.39 1.58
CA ILE A 137 -5.38 6.47 0.71
C ILE A 137 -4.57 7.75 0.96
N GLU A 138 -5.22 8.85 1.31
CA GLU A 138 -4.54 10.09 1.69
C GLU A 138 -3.70 9.91 2.95
N SER A 139 -4.25 9.25 3.96
CA SER A 139 -3.54 8.98 5.22
C SER A 139 -2.32 8.07 5.02
N LEU A 140 -2.37 7.13 4.07
CA LEU A 140 -1.27 6.22 3.76
C LEU A 140 -0.22 6.84 2.82
N TYR A 141 -0.63 7.78 1.98
CA TYR A 141 0.16 8.25 0.85
C TYR A 141 1.56 8.73 1.26
N ASP A 142 1.68 9.50 2.33
CA ASP A 142 2.95 10.06 2.75
C ASP A 142 3.83 9.03 3.52
N PHE A 143 3.23 7.97 4.04
CA PHE A 143 3.93 6.89 4.77
C PHE A 143 4.44 5.76 3.87
N ILE A 144 4.00 5.71 2.61
CA ILE A 144 4.42 4.69 1.65
C ILE A 144 5.38 5.32 0.64
N PRO A 145 6.71 5.23 0.83
CA PRO A 145 7.68 5.76 -0.12
C PRO A 145 7.78 4.90 -1.39
N LEU A 146 8.35 5.46 -2.47
CA LEU A 146 8.77 4.67 -3.63
C LEU A 146 9.77 3.60 -3.20
N GLY A 147 9.71 2.43 -3.80
CA GLY A 147 10.51 1.26 -3.42
C GLY A 147 9.87 0.37 -2.35
N THR A 148 8.79 0.81 -1.68
CA THR A 148 8.03 -0.04 -0.76
C THR A 148 7.55 -1.31 -1.48
N LYS A 149 7.71 -2.46 -0.82
CA LYS A 149 7.13 -3.72 -1.32
C LYS A 149 5.65 -3.81 -0.98
N ILE A 150 4.90 -4.35 -1.93
CA ILE A 150 3.49 -4.66 -1.79
C ILE A 150 3.26 -6.14 -2.12
N LEU A 151 2.72 -6.88 -1.16
CA LEU A 151 2.30 -8.26 -1.30
C LEU A 151 0.79 -8.32 -1.61
N ILE A 152 0.42 -9.02 -2.65
CA ILE A 152 -0.98 -9.28 -2.98
C ILE A 152 -1.22 -10.78 -2.92
N VAL A 153 -2.14 -11.22 -2.05
CA VAL A 153 -2.43 -12.63 -1.78
C VAL A 153 -3.92 -12.88 -1.63
N SER A 154 -4.29 -14.17 -1.75
CA SER A 154 -5.57 -14.71 -1.29
C SER A 154 -5.29 -15.72 -0.19
N SER A 155 -5.28 -15.27 1.08
CA SER A 155 -4.79 -16.05 2.20
C SER A 155 -5.78 -16.09 3.38
N SER A 156 -5.68 -17.15 4.20
CA SER A 156 -6.35 -17.25 5.50
C SER A 156 -5.44 -16.85 6.66
N GLU A 157 -4.17 -16.55 6.39
CA GLU A 157 -3.21 -16.11 7.39
C GLU A 157 -3.49 -14.67 7.81
N SER A 158 -3.15 -14.34 9.06
CA SER A 158 -3.23 -12.98 9.55
C SER A 158 -2.15 -12.08 8.90
N PHE A 159 -2.37 -10.78 8.87
CA PHE A 159 -1.37 -9.83 8.37
C PHE A 159 -0.05 -9.86 9.17
N ASP A 160 -0.11 -10.16 10.46
CA ASP A 160 1.09 -10.35 11.29
C ASP A 160 1.89 -11.59 10.84
N GLN A 161 1.22 -12.72 10.58
CA GLN A 161 1.86 -13.93 10.06
C GLN A 161 2.48 -13.69 8.68
N LEU A 162 1.75 -13.05 7.78
CA LEU A 162 2.26 -12.67 6.45
C LEU A 162 3.44 -11.69 6.55
N GLY A 163 3.33 -10.67 7.42
CA GLY A 163 4.42 -9.73 7.67
C GLY A 163 5.71 -10.41 8.17
N LYS A 164 5.58 -11.40 9.03
CA LYS A 164 6.71 -12.24 9.50
C LYS A 164 7.28 -13.11 8.40
N ALA A 165 6.42 -13.79 7.65
CA ALA A 165 6.83 -14.66 6.55
C ALA A 165 7.62 -13.94 5.45
N TYR A 166 7.32 -12.66 5.22
CA TYR A 166 7.99 -11.81 4.24
C TYR A 166 9.08 -10.90 4.82
N GLY A 167 9.40 -11.01 6.11
CA GLY A 167 10.54 -10.32 6.74
C GLY A 167 10.27 -8.88 7.20
N ALA A 168 9.04 -8.38 7.07
CA ALA A 168 8.67 -7.03 7.53
C ALA A 168 8.47 -6.94 9.05
N ILE A 169 8.21 -8.07 9.69
CA ILE A 169 8.01 -8.19 11.14
C ILE A 169 8.95 -9.28 11.69
N ASN A 170 9.67 -8.97 12.78
CA ASN A 170 10.47 -9.94 13.52
C ASN A 170 9.61 -10.78 14.48
N ASP A 171 9.98 -12.04 14.69
CA ASP A 171 9.41 -12.87 15.76
C ASP A 171 9.75 -12.37 17.17
N ASN A 172 10.76 -11.52 17.33
CA ASN A 172 11.23 -10.99 18.60
C ASN A 172 10.45 -9.78 19.12
N GLY A 173 9.21 -9.57 18.67
CA GLY A 173 8.33 -8.46 19.05
C GLY A 173 7.68 -8.56 20.43
N SER A 174 8.35 -9.15 21.43
CA SER A 174 7.99 -9.02 22.86
C SER A 174 9.23 -8.59 23.65
N GLY A 175 9.38 -7.31 23.81
CA GLY A 175 10.12 -6.58 24.84
C GLY A 175 11.29 -7.26 25.53
N GLN A 176 12.52 -6.84 25.18
CA GLN A 176 13.52 -6.60 26.22
C GLN A 176 14.23 -5.28 25.89
N ILE A 177 13.75 -4.22 26.50
CA ILE A 177 14.57 -3.06 26.82
C ILE A 177 15.60 -3.56 27.84
N ARG A 178 16.86 -3.56 27.44
CA ARG A 178 17.97 -3.59 28.39
C ARG A 178 18.72 -2.28 28.34
#